data_d5a1d85dc410ef8f5cb50bbea74aff32
#
_entry.id   d5a1d85dc410ef8f5cb50bbea74aff32
#
_cell.length_a   1.000
_cell.length_b   1.000
_cell.length_c   1.000
_cell.angle_alpha   90.00
_cell.angle_beta   90.00
_cell.angle_gamma   90.00
#
_symmetry.space_group_name_H-M   'P 1'
#
loop_
_entity.id
_entity.type
_entity.pdbx_description
1 polymer ?
#
loop_
_entity_poly.entity_id
_entity_poly.type
_entity_poly.pdbx_seq_one_letter_code
_entity_poly.pdbx_strand_id
1 'polypeptide(L)'
;MFTGIVIGKGEVAEKKLKSAGVVFVIDAKHWARKVKLGASVCVSGVCLTVTRKKGRKLFFDVMPETLKKTTLGGKNSGTRVNLELTLKAGDEIGGHFVYGHVDGVGEVIRVVEQGDNKLVTIRPAPELSRFIAPQGSVAVDGVSLTVASFDRESFTVSLIPYTLEQTTLGELKVGEKVNIEADMLAKLSVK
;
A
#
# COMPACT_ATOMS: atom_id res chain seq x y z
N MET A 1 1.94 -1.11 -13.04
CA MET A 1 2.70 -2.16 -12.34
C MET A 1 3.77 -1.47 -11.51
N PHE A 2 4.06 -2.02 -10.33
CA PHE A 2 4.97 -1.54 -9.31
C PHE A 2 5.80 -2.70 -8.77
N THR A 3 6.72 -2.45 -7.85
CA THR A 3 7.59 -3.47 -7.25
C THR A 3 7.37 -3.63 -5.74
N GLY A 4 6.58 -2.75 -5.13
CA GLY A 4 6.42 -2.66 -3.69
C GLY A 4 7.60 -1.99 -2.98
N ILE A 5 8.47 -1.33 -3.73
CA ILE A 5 9.55 -0.50 -3.18
C ILE A 5 9.04 0.95 -3.10
N VAL A 6 8.63 1.31 -1.91
CA VAL A 6 8.11 2.66 -1.61
C VAL A 6 9.23 3.68 -1.73
N ILE A 7 8.99 4.75 -2.49
CA ILE A 7 9.95 5.84 -2.69
C ILE A 7 9.89 6.91 -1.60
N GLY A 8 8.84 6.89 -0.78
CA GLY A 8 8.64 7.81 0.33
C GLY A 8 7.18 8.02 0.71
N LYS A 9 6.97 8.89 1.68
CA LYS A 9 5.65 9.23 2.23
C LYS A 9 5.11 10.51 1.63
N GLY A 10 3.86 10.47 1.14
CA GLY A 10 3.02 11.64 0.86
C GLY A 10 2.02 11.89 1.98
N GLU A 11 1.19 12.90 1.81
CA GLU A 11 0.13 13.27 2.74
C GLU A 11 -1.16 13.59 1.99
N VAL A 12 -2.29 13.13 2.49
CA VAL A 12 -3.60 13.54 1.99
C VAL A 12 -3.80 15.00 2.33
N ALA A 13 -3.63 15.89 1.34
CA ALA A 13 -3.82 17.32 1.52
C ALA A 13 -5.31 17.69 1.54
N GLU A 14 -6.14 16.95 0.79
CA GLU A 14 -7.57 17.23 0.69
C GLU A 14 -8.32 16.00 0.16
N LYS A 15 -9.57 15.84 0.59
CA LYS A 15 -10.52 14.84 0.12
C LYS A 15 -11.83 15.56 -0.23
N LYS A 16 -12.16 15.61 -1.52
CA LYS A 16 -13.37 16.29 -2.02
C LYS A 16 -14.39 15.28 -2.52
N LEU A 17 -15.59 15.34 -2.01
CA LEU A 17 -16.72 14.58 -2.53
C LEU A 17 -17.07 15.04 -3.95
N LYS A 18 -17.40 14.09 -4.81
CA LYS A 18 -18.01 14.27 -6.13
C LYS A 18 -19.29 13.45 -6.21
N SER A 19 -20.10 13.69 -7.24
CA SER A 19 -21.31 12.89 -7.52
C SER A 19 -21.04 11.39 -7.68
N ALA A 20 -19.86 11.02 -8.19
CA ALA A 20 -19.47 9.64 -8.45
C ALA A 20 -18.10 9.30 -7.83
N GLY A 21 -17.94 9.53 -6.51
CA GLY A 21 -16.71 9.18 -5.82
C GLY A 21 -16.04 10.34 -5.10
N VAL A 22 -14.72 10.36 -5.09
CA VAL A 22 -13.92 11.34 -4.34
C VAL A 22 -12.71 11.78 -5.17
N VAL A 23 -12.36 13.05 -5.12
CA VAL A 23 -11.04 13.51 -5.51
C VAL A 23 -10.13 13.50 -4.30
N PHE A 24 -9.12 12.65 -4.34
CA PHE A 24 -7.99 12.75 -3.42
C PHE A 24 -6.95 13.72 -3.96
N VAL A 25 -6.49 14.61 -3.10
CA VAL A 25 -5.35 15.49 -3.37
C VAL A 25 -4.21 15.06 -2.46
N ILE A 26 -3.13 14.55 -3.04
CA ILE A 26 -1.96 14.09 -2.28
C ILE A 26 -0.83 15.10 -2.46
N ASP A 27 -0.28 15.62 -1.36
CA ASP A 27 1.03 16.28 -1.39
C ASP A 27 2.11 15.21 -1.51
N ALA A 28 2.59 15.03 -2.74
CA ALA A 28 3.63 14.08 -3.06
C ALA A 28 5.05 14.66 -2.91
N LYS A 29 5.19 15.83 -2.25
CA LYS A 29 6.46 16.52 -2.00
C LYS A 29 7.27 16.69 -3.29
N HIS A 30 8.58 16.40 -3.25
CA HIS A 30 9.47 16.51 -4.42
C HIS A 30 9.19 15.43 -5.48
N TRP A 31 8.55 14.30 -5.12
CA TRP A 31 8.20 13.22 -6.07
C TRP A 31 7.21 13.65 -7.14
N ALA A 32 6.35 14.64 -6.84
CA ALA A 32 5.41 15.18 -7.82
C ALA A 32 6.11 15.65 -9.12
N ARG A 33 7.37 16.09 -9.05
CA ARG A 33 8.13 16.55 -10.25
C ARG A 33 8.36 15.42 -11.26
N LYS A 34 8.49 14.15 -10.78
CA LYS A 34 8.75 12.98 -11.61
C LYS A 34 7.49 12.38 -12.22
N VAL A 35 6.29 12.82 -11.79
CA VAL A 35 5.00 12.28 -12.21
C VAL A 35 4.43 13.10 -13.37
N LYS A 36 4.02 12.43 -14.45
CA LYS A 36 3.31 13.02 -15.58
C LYS A 36 1.79 12.95 -15.36
N LEU A 37 1.05 13.85 -16.00
CA LEU A 37 -0.40 13.75 -16.12
C LEU A 37 -0.78 12.43 -16.83
N GLY A 38 -1.80 11.73 -16.33
CA GLY A 38 -2.20 10.42 -16.83
C GLY A 38 -1.34 9.25 -16.33
N ALA A 39 -0.23 9.50 -15.62
CA ALA A 39 0.57 8.43 -15.03
C ALA A 39 -0.15 7.76 -13.87
N SER A 40 0.14 6.47 -13.64
CA SER A 40 -0.26 5.76 -12.44
C SER A 40 0.74 6.00 -11.31
N VAL A 41 0.21 6.13 -10.09
CA VAL A 41 0.98 6.18 -8.84
C VAL A 41 0.34 5.19 -7.87
N CYS A 42 1.14 4.39 -7.20
CA CYS A 42 0.69 3.54 -6.11
C CYS A 42 0.60 4.39 -4.83
N VAL A 43 -0.60 4.49 -4.27
CA VAL A 43 -0.89 5.24 -3.04
C VAL A 43 -1.33 4.26 -1.97
N SER A 44 -0.47 3.95 -1.01
CA SER A 44 -0.67 2.90 0.01
C SER A 44 -1.21 1.60 -0.60
N GLY A 45 -0.58 1.11 -1.69
CA GLY A 45 -0.96 -0.13 -2.37
C GLY A 45 -2.08 0.03 -3.41
N VAL A 46 -2.67 1.21 -3.56
CA VAL A 46 -3.75 1.44 -4.54
C VAL A 46 -3.21 2.14 -5.77
N CYS A 47 -3.35 1.52 -6.96
CA CYS A 47 -3.02 2.12 -8.24
C CYS A 47 -4.02 3.21 -8.60
N LEU A 48 -3.58 4.45 -8.65
CA LEU A 48 -4.41 5.61 -8.98
C LEU A 48 -3.82 6.39 -10.16
N THR A 49 -4.68 6.89 -11.04
CA THR A 49 -4.29 7.72 -12.18
C THR A 49 -4.29 9.20 -11.80
N VAL A 50 -3.19 9.89 -12.11
CA VAL A 50 -3.08 11.34 -11.90
C VAL A 50 -3.93 12.09 -12.92
N THR A 51 -5.02 12.70 -12.47
CA THR A 51 -5.97 13.45 -13.32
C THR A 51 -5.64 14.93 -13.41
N ARG A 52 -4.92 15.48 -12.41
CA ARG A 52 -4.44 16.87 -12.37
C ARG A 52 -3.21 16.98 -11.51
N LYS A 53 -2.38 17.99 -11.80
CA LYS A 53 -1.17 18.31 -11.04
C LYS A 53 -1.09 19.81 -10.80
N LYS A 54 -0.74 20.22 -9.56
CA LYS A 54 -0.48 21.62 -9.18
C LYS A 54 0.65 21.70 -8.17
N GLY A 55 1.83 22.12 -8.61
CA GLY A 55 3.04 22.14 -7.78
C GLY A 55 3.37 20.75 -7.24
N ARG A 56 3.37 20.59 -5.90
CA ARG A 56 3.60 19.31 -5.22
C ARG A 56 2.37 18.43 -5.12
N LYS A 57 1.19 18.94 -5.45
CA LYS A 57 -0.10 18.26 -5.29
C LYS A 57 -0.46 17.48 -6.56
N LEU A 58 -0.76 16.18 -6.36
CA LEU A 58 -1.31 15.27 -7.35
C LEU A 58 -2.78 15.03 -7.03
N PHE A 59 -3.62 14.99 -8.05
CA PHE A 59 -5.06 14.81 -7.92
C PHE A 59 -5.45 13.49 -8.55
N PHE A 60 -6.29 12.73 -7.85
CA PHE A 60 -6.74 11.41 -8.21
C PHE A 60 -8.26 11.33 -8.09
N ASP A 61 -8.93 10.88 -9.13
CA ASP A 61 -10.34 10.51 -9.05
C ASP A 61 -10.44 9.07 -8.53
N VAL A 62 -11.06 8.88 -7.37
CA VAL A 62 -11.18 7.58 -6.70
C VAL A 62 -12.64 7.15 -6.69
N MET A 63 -12.90 5.99 -7.28
CA MET A 63 -14.24 5.43 -7.43
C MET A 63 -14.79 4.88 -6.10
N PRO A 64 -16.11 4.83 -5.89
CA PRO A 64 -16.73 4.32 -4.67
C PRO A 64 -16.30 2.90 -4.32
N GLU A 65 -16.14 2.03 -5.32
CA GLU A 65 -15.69 0.65 -5.14
C GLU A 65 -14.28 0.59 -4.52
N THR A 66 -13.35 1.43 -5.02
CA THR A 66 -12.00 1.53 -4.46
C THR A 66 -12.02 2.01 -3.01
N LEU A 67 -12.90 2.98 -2.69
CA LEU A 67 -13.05 3.47 -1.32
C LEU A 67 -13.58 2.41 -0.36
N LYS A 68 -14.46 1.51 -0.84
CA LYS A 68 -15.01 0.41 -0.05
C LYS A 68 -13.97 -0.70 0.20
N LYS A 69 -13.21 -1.07 -0.83
CA LYS A 69 -12.26 -2.18 -0.80
C LYS A 69 -10.93 -1.86 -0.14
N THR A 70 -10.65 -0.58 0.09
CA THR A 70 -9.34 -0.14 0.56
C THR A 70 -9.44 0.78 1.78
N THR A 71 -8.32 0.95 2.48
CA THR A 71 -8.22 1.89 3.61
C THR A 71 -8.35 3.35 3.17
N LEU A 72 -8.30 3.66 1.87
CA LEU A 72 -8.44 5.03 1.36
C LEU A 72 -9.79 5.66 1.75
N GLY A 73 -10.84 4.85 1.86
CA GLY A 73 -12.15 5.33 2.30
C GLY A 73 -12.13 6.06 3.65
N GLY A 74 -11.33 5.58 4.59
CA GLY A 74 -11.17 6.15 5.93
C GLY A 74 -10.09 7.24 6.05
N LYS A 75 -9.25 7.46 5.03
CA LYS A 75 -8.18 8.45 5.09
C LYS A 75 -8.71 9.87 4.90
N ASN A 76 -8.28 10.79 5.76
CA ASN A 76 -8.66 12.20 5.76
C ASN A 76 -7.42 13.09 5.57
N SER A 77 -7.64 14.41 5.45
CA SER A 77 -6.55 15.39 5.39
C SER A 77 -5.61 15.23 6.59
N GLY A 78 -4.30 15.32 6.34
CA GLY A 78 -3.22 15.06 7.29
C GLY A 78 -2.79 13.59 7.36
N THR A 79 -3.55 12.64 6.81
CA THR A 79 -3.15 11.22 6.82
C THR A 79 -1.96 11.00 5.88
N ARG A 80 -0.91 10.32 6.39
CA ARG A 80 0.24 9.90 5.57
C ARG A 80 -0.12 8.70 4.71
N VAL A 81 0.51 8.61 3.53
CA VAL A 81 0.36 7.51 2.57
C VAL A 81 1.71 7.14 1.98
N ASN A 82 1.90 5.85 1.71
CA ASN A 82 3.06 5.39 0.95
C ASN A 82 2.91 5.76 -0.52
N LEU A 83 4.01 6.11 -1.17
CA LEU A 83 4.03 6.44 -2.60
C LEU A 83 5.06 5.58 -3.32
N GLU A 84 4.66 5.03 -4.47
CA GLU A 84 5.56 4.41 -5.43
C GLU A 84 5.20 4.86 -6.85
N LEU A 85 6.21 5.09 -7.69
CA LEU A 85 6.02 5.44 -9.09
C LEU A 85 5.95 4.18 -9.95
N THR A 86 5.25 4.27 -11.07
CA THR A 86 5.16 3.17 -12.04
C THR A 86 6.54 2.71 -12.50
N LEU A 87 6.75 1.39 -12.48
CA LEU A 87 7.92 0.71 -13.05
C LEU A 87 8.03 1.02 -14.55
N LYS A 88 9.24 1.28 -15.01
CA LYS A 88 9.57 1.49 -16.43
C LYS A 88 10.29 0.27 -16.98
N ALA A 89 10.31 0.13 -18.31
CA ALA A 89 11.15 -0.87 -18.95
C ALA A 89 12.63 -0.62 -18.60
N GLY A 90 13.31 -1.64 -18.10
CA GLY A 90 14.70 -1.59 -17.65
C GLY A 90 14.93 -1.22 -16.20
N ASP A 91 13.88 -0.86 -15.45
CA ASP A 91 14.00 -0.66 -14.00
C ASP A 91 14.16 -2.01 -13.27
N GLU A 92 14.85 -1.99 -12.12
CA GLU A 92 15.04 -3.16 -11.27
C GLU A 92 13.75 -3.53 -10.54
N ILE A 93 13.49 -4.83 -10.40
CA ILE A 93 12.39 -5.37 -9.57
C ILE A 93 12.95 -5.72 -8.20
N GLY A 94 13.09 -4.72 -7.32
CA GLY A 94 13.68 -4.90 -5.99
C GLY A 94 12.79 -5.62 -4.97
N GLY A 95 11.49 -5.77 -5.25
CA GLY A 95 10.51 -6.49 -4.43
C GLY A 95 9.88 -7.65 -5.20
N HIS A 96 8.57 -7.59 -5.42
CA HIS A 96 7.83 -8.52 -6.27
C HIS A 96 6.88 -7.75 -7.20
N PHE A 97 6.16 -8.44 -8.08
CA PHE A 97 5.17 -7.78 -8.95
C PHE A 97 3.96 -7.31 -8.14
N VAL A 98 3.84 -6.01 -7.96
CA VAL A 98 2.70 -5.33 -7.30
C VAL A 98 1.91 -4.58 -8.36
N TYR A 99 0.62 -4.90 -8.47
CA TYR A 99 -0.25 -4.28 -9.47
C TYR A 99 -0.92 -3.01 -8.96
N GLY A 100 -0.97 -2.85 -7.65
CA GLY A 100 -1.75 -1.80 -7.00
C GLY A 100 -3.25 -2.12 -7.00
N HIS A 101 -3.58 -3.41 -7.12
CA HIS A 101 -4.94 -3.93 -7.10
C HIS A 101 -5.20 -4.61 -5.76
N VAL A 102 -5.50 -3.80 -4.76
CA VAL A 102 -5.77 -4.27 -3.40
C VAL A 102 -6.84 -5.36 -3.41
N ASP A 103 -6.52 -6.51 -2.86
CA ASP A 103 -7.44 -7.65 -2.76
C ASP A 103 -8.40 -7.48 -1.59
N GLY A 104 -7.93 -6.84 -0.50
CA GLY A 104 -8.74 -6.55 0.67
C GLY A 104 -7.97 -5.81 1.75
N VAL A 105 -8.58 -5.71 2.91
CA VAL A 105 -8.04 -5.01 4.07
C VAL A 105 -7.71 -6.02 5.16
N GLY A 106 -6.56 -5.85 5.82
CA GLY A 106 -6.19 -6.58 7.03
C GLY A 106 -6.19 -5.66 8.25
N GLU A 107 -6.30 -6.27 9.42
CA GLU A 107 -6.22 -5.61 10.72
C GLU A 107 -4.89 -5.97 11.40
N VAL A 108 -4.18 -4.99 11.90
CA VAL A 108 -3.00 -5.19 12.74
C VAL A 108 -3.44 -5.69 14.10
N ILE A 109 -3.13 -6.94 14.45
CA ILE A 109 -3.55 -7.54 15.71
C ILE A 109 -2.43 -7.63 16.76
N ARG A 110 -1.18 -7.48 16.33
CA ARG A 110 -0.01 -7.50 17.22
C ARG A 110 1.13 -6.70 16.63
N VAL A 111 1.83 -5.98 17.49
CA VAL A 111 3.08 -5.26 17.17
C VAL A 111 4.08 -5.54 18.25
N VAL A 112 5.29 -5.98 17.89
CA VAL A 112 6.37 -6.32 18.84
C VAL A 112 7.67 -5.72 18.33
N GLU A 113 8.33 -4.93 19.16
CA GLU A 113 9.69 -4.45 18.88
C GLU A 113 10.69 -5.61 19.12
N GLN A 114 11.60 -5.83 18.17
CA GLN A 114 12.62 -6.87 18.24
C GLN A 114 13.98 -6.30 17.82
N GLY A 115 14.72 -5.79 18.78
CA GLY A 115 15.92 -4.98 18.51
C GLY A 115 15.54 -3.76 17.68
N ASP A 116 16.22 -3.55 16.57
CA ASP A 116 15.94 -2.44 15.64
C ASP A 116 14.78 -2.74 14.66
N ASN A 117 14.26 -3.97 14.67
CA ASN A 117 13.17 -4.41 13.81
C ASN A 117 11.84 -4.35 14.55
N LYS A 118 10.74 -4.42 13.78
CA LYS A 118 9.38 -4.51 14.30
C LYS A 118 8.66 -5.70 13.65
N LEU A 119 8.15 -6.60 14.48
CA LEU A 119 7.26 -7.67 14.02
C LEU A 119 5.82 -7.15 14.05
N VAL A 120 5.14 -7.24 12.92
CA VAL A 120 3.73 -6.85 12.78
C VAL A 120 2.93 -8.06 12.35
N THR A 121 1.95 -8.46 13.19
CA THR A 121 1.02 -9.54 12.87
C THR A 121 -0.29 -8.93 12.38
N ILE A 122 -0.74 -9.40 11.23
CA ILE A 122 -1.90 -8.87 10.50
C ILE A 122 -2.88 -10.01 10.29
N ARG A 123 -4.15 -9.78 10.62
CA ARG A 123 -5.27 -10.64 10.26
C ARG A 123 -5.84 -10.13 8.94
N PRO A 124 -5.68 -10.87 7.82
CA PRO A 124 -6.27 -10.51 6.54
C PRO A 124 -7.78 -10.78 6.54
N ALA A 125 -8.49 -10.27 5.54
CA ALA A 125 -9.83 -10.76 5.24
C ALA A 125 -9.78 -12.27 4.95
N PRO A 126 -10.74 -13.07 5.42
CA PRO A 126 -10.68 -14.55 5.39
C PRO A 126 -10.39 -15.13 4.00
N GLU A 127 -10.97 -14.53 2.96
CA GLU A 127 -10.79 -14.94 1.56
C GLU A 127 -9.35 -14.78 1.04
N LEU A 128 -8.52 -13.96 1.71
CA LEU A 128 -7.14 -13.73 1.32
C LEU A 128 -6.17 -14.75 1.90
N SER A 129 -6.53 -15.41 3.00
CA SER A 129 -5.64 -16.34 3.73
C SER A 129 -5.08 -17.44 2.84
N ARG A 130 -5.86 -17.93 1.86
CA ARG A 130 -5.44 -18.98 0.92
C ARG A 130 -4.31 -18.58 -0.03
N PHE A 131 -4.05 -17.27 -0.18
CA PHE A 131 -3.01 -16.75 -1.07
C PHE A 131 -1.75 -16.31 -0.31
N ILE A 132 -1.73 -16.47 1.02
CA ILE A 132 -0.63 -16.08 1.89
C ILE A 132 0.06 -17.35 2.39
N ALA A 133 1.37 -17.43 2.17
CA ALA A 133 2.17 -18.57 2.57
C ALA A 133 3.44 -18.12 3.31
N PRO A 134 3.97 -18.90 4.25
CA PRO A 134 5.27 -18.62 4.87
C PRO A 134 6.35 -18.49 3.80
N GLN A 135 7.25 -17.53 3.95
CA GLN A 135 8.31 -17.18 3.00
C GLN A 135 7.82 -16.63 1.65
N GLY A 136 6.51 -16.55 1.43
CA GLY A 136 5.92 -15.90 0.25
C GLY A 136 5.97 -14.38 0.35
N SER A 137 5.72 -13.72 -0.78
CA SER A 137 5.60 -12.27 -0.85
C SER A 137 4.18 -11.80 -0.61
N VAL A 138 4.05 -10.64 0.03
CA VAL A 138 2.77 -9.92 0.20
C VAL A 138 3.04 -8.43 0.15
N ALA A 139 2.14 -7.66 -0.46
CA ALA A 139 2.21 -6.20 -0.38
C ALA A 139 1.25 -5.70 0.71
N VAL A 140 1.81 -4.97 1.69
CA VAL A 140 1.06 -4.32 2.78
C VAL A 140 1.19 -2.81 2.64
N ASP A 141 0.06 -2.11 2.46
CA ASP A 141 0.04 -0.68 2.08
C ASP A 141 1.04 -0.34 0.96
N GLY A 142 1.16 -1.26 -0.03
CA GLY A 142 2.04 -1.13 -1.17
C GLY A 142 3.52 -1.42 -0.90
N VAL A 143 3.87 -1.91 0.28
CA VAL A 143 5.24 -2.31 0.63
C VAL A 143 5.39 -3.81 0.40
N SER A 144 6.35 -4.21 -0.43
CA SER A 144 6.73 -5.62 -0.64
C SER A 144 7.40 -6.17 0.61
N LEU A 145 6.82 -7.23 1.17
CA LEU A 145 7.29 -7.86 2.40
C LEU A 145 7.29 -9.37 2.25
N THR A 146 8.19 -10.02 2.97
CA THR A 146 8.20 -11.48 3.12
C THR A 146 7.38 -11.88 4.34
N VAL A 147 6.53 -12.88 4.18
CA VAL A 147 5.76 -13.49 5.26
C VAL A 147 6.71 -14.30 6.15
N ALA A 148 6.98 -13.83 7.36
CA ALA A 148 7.86 -14.51 8.32
C ALA A 148 7.18 -15.75 8.94
N SER A 149 5.86 -15.67 9.20
CA SER A 149 5.04 -16.79 9.69
C SER A 149 3.58 -16.61 9.30
N PHE A 150 2.84 -17.73 9.26
CA PHE A 150 1.42 -17.75 8.95
C PHE A 150 0.74 -18.85 9.78
N ASP A 151 -0.39 -18.56 10.42
CA ASP A 151 -1.14 -19.48 11.30
C ASP A 151 -2.58 -19.78 10.85
N ARG A 152 -2.87 -19.60 9.54
CA ARG A 152 -4.17 -19.71 8.87
C ARG A 152 -5.10 -18.51 9.07
N GLU A 153 -5.03 -17.80 10.19
CA GLU A 153 -5.89 -16.64 10.50
C GLU A 153 -5.11 -15.33 10.39
N SER A 154 -3.80 -15.39 10.60
CA SER A 154 -2.94 -14.21 10.57
C SER A 154 -1.56 -14.52 10.01
N PHE A 155 -0.90 -13.49 9.51
CA PHE A 155 0.50 -13.56 9.10
C PHE A 155 1.33 -12.49 9.79
N THR A 156 2.61 -12.81 9.99
CA THR A 156 3.57 -11.87 10.57
C THR A 156 4.61 -11.48 9.53
N VAL A 157 4.92 -10.19 9.50
CA VAL A 157 6.01 -9.62 8.71
C VAL A 157 7.04 -8.98 9.63
N SER A 158 8.31 -9.01 9.22
CA SER A 158 9.39 -8.32 9.92
C SER A 158 9.75 -7.05 9.16
N LEU A 159 9.63 -5.90 9.82
CA LEU A 159 9.96 -4.59 9.27
C LEU A 159 11.37 -4.21 9.73
N ILE A 160 12.29 -4.06 8.78
CA ILE A 160 13.66 -3.60 9.02
C ILE A 160 13.69 -2.07 9.22
N PRO A 161 14.74 -1.50 9.83
CA PRO A 161 14.83 -0.06 10.11
C PRO A 161 14.56 0.82 8.92
N TYR A 162 15.09 0.48 7.75
CA TYR A 162 14.84 1.22 6.52
C TYR A 162 13.35 1.30 6.16
N THR A 163 12.63 0.17 6.25
CA THR A 163 11.18 0.10 5.99
C THR A 163 10.39 0.93 7.01
N LEU A 164 10.78 0.87 8.28
CA LEU A 164 10.16 1.66 9.35
C LEU A 164 10.29 3.17 9.10
N GLU A 165 11.45 3.61 8.62
CA GLU A 165 11.71 5.02 8.35
C GLU A 165 11.02 5.50 7.07
N GLN A 166 11.14 4.75 5.98
CA GLN A 166 10.69 5.19 4.65
C GLN A 166 9.20 5.04 4.40
N THR A 167 8.49 4.22 5.19
CA THR A 167 7.08 3.91 4.97
C THR A 167 6.20 4.28 6.16
N THR A 168 4.88 4.27 5.95
CA THR A 168 3.89 4.45 7.03
C THR A 168 3.83 3.26 7.97
N LEU A 169 4.43 2.11 7.60
CA LEU A 169 4.37 0.89 8.41
C LEU A 169 5.10 1.02 9.75
N GLY A 170 6.09 1.92 9.83
CA GLY A 170 6.78 2.22 11.10
C GLY A 170 5.86 2.79 12.19
N GLU A 171 4.74 3.38 11.80
CA GLU A 171 3.79 4.06 12.68
C GLU A 171 2.60 3.16 13.07
N LEU A 172 2.52 1.93 12.54
CA LEU A 172 1.39 1.02 12.75
C LEU A 172 1.19 0.68 14.22
N LYS A 173 -0.08 0.67 14.62
CA LYS A 173 -0.57 0.28 15.95
C LYS A 173 -1.60 -0.83 15.83
N VAL A 174 -1.78 -1.58 16.93
CA VAL A 174 -2.84 -2.59 17.03
C VAL A 174 -4.22 -1.94 16.81
N GLY A 175 -5.07 -2.59 16.02
CA GLY A 175 -6.39 -2.12 15.60
C GLY A 175 -6.39 -1.32 14.30
N GLU A 176 -5.22 -0.91 13.79
CA GLU A 176 -5.16 -0.20 12.49
C GLU A 176 -5.37 -1.15 11.32
N LYS A 177 -5.93 -0.60 10.25
CA LYS A 177 -6.21 -1.32 9.01
C LYS A 177 -5.18 -1.00 7.94
N VAL A 178 -4.77 -2.02 7.19
CA VAL A 178 -3.82 -1.93 6.08
C VAL A 178 -4.40 -2.54 4.81
N ASN A 179 -4.02 -2.01 3.66
CA ASN A 179 -4.33 -2.62 2.36
C ASN A 179 -3.45 -3.84 2.14
N ILE A 180 -4.04 -4.91 1.64
CA ILE A 180 -3.31 -6.14 1.30
C ILE A 180 -3.50 -6.44 -0.18
N GLU A 181 -2.40 -6.69 -0.87
CA GLU A 181 -2.37 -7.32 -2.19
C GLU A 181 -1.52 -8.59 -2.08
N ALA A 182 -2.14 -9.74 -2.36
CA ALA A 182 -1.44 -11.01 -2.40
C ALA A 182 -0.60 -11.12 -3.69
N ASP A 183 0.50 -11.86 -3.63
CA ASP A 183 1.32 -12.10 -4.82
C ASP A 183 0.48 -12.73 -5.93
N MET A 184 0.60 -12.19 -7.16
CA MET A 184 -0.13 -12.69 -8.32
C MET A 184 0.23 -14.14 -8.63
N LEU A 185 1.48 -14.56 -8.39
CA LEU A 185 1.90 -15.95 -8.57
C LEU A 185 1.15 -16.88 -7.61
N ALA A 186 0.95 -16.47 -6.37
CA ALA A 186 0.15 -17.24 -5.42
C ALA A 186 -1.32 -17.32 -5.87
N LYS A 187 -1.90 -16.23 -6.36
CA LYS A 187 -3.28 -16.22 -6.88
C LYS A 187 -3.47 -17.13 -8.08
N LEU A 188 -2.49 -17.25 -8.96
CA LEU A 188 -2.55 -18.13 -10.13
C LEU A 188 -2.31 -19.60 -9.79
N SER A 189 -1.62 -19.90 -8.69
CA SER A 189 -1.32 -21.28 -8.28
C SER A 189 -2.45 -21.96 -7.49
N VAL A 190 -3.37 -21.20 -6.91
CA VAL A 190 -4.51 -21.73 -6.14
C VAL A 190 -5.72 -21.81 -7.07
N LYS A 191 -6.13 -23.04 -7.36
CA LYS A 191 -7.37 -23.35 -8.11
C LYS A 191 -8.56 -23.46 -7.16
#